data_3fa9951ee5b1ff167af59e62ae712860
#
_entry.id   3fa9951ee5b1ff167af59e62ae712860
#
_cell.length_a   1.000
_cell.length_b   1.000
_cell.length_c   1.000
_cell.angle_alpha   90.00
_cell.angle_beta   90.00
_cell.angle_gamma   90.00
#
_symmetry.space_group_name_H-M   'P 1'
#
loop_
_entity.id
_entity.type
_entity.pdbx_description
1 polymer ?
#
loop_
_entity_poly.entity_id
_entity_poly.type
_entity_poly.pdbx_seq_one_letter_code
_entity_poly.pdbx_strand_id
1 'polypeptide(L)'
;MPPILQIESLSTHFETARGSVKAVDGVDLRLDEGDTLGIVGESGCGKTVLALSIMRLVPRPPGRIVSGRVLFEGEDLLALTEEQMRRVRGKRISMIFQEPMTSLNPVFRIGDQVAETLRLHEGLSARDAHERAVEMLRLVGIPAPEQRVRDYPHQMSGGMRQRVMIAMALSCRPRLMLADEPTTALDVTIQAQILDLIQGLKQEVGTSVILITHDLGVIAEAAQQAAVMYAGWVVEQGPVGAIFSSPLHPYTVGLMNSIPRIGRGHAGDGYLSVIPGTIPDLLEL
;
A
#
# COMPACT_ATOMS: atom_id res chain seq x y z
N MET A 1 -22.83 7.27 1.60
CA MET A 1 -22.39 7.22 0.20
C MET A 1 -21.91 5.81 -0.11
N PRO A 2 -21.96 5.32 -1.34
CA PRO A 2 -21.36 4.02 -1.65
C PRO A 2 -19.84 4.06 -1.38
N PRO A 3 -19.22 2.93 -0.97
CA PRO A 3 -17.80 2.87 -0.75
C PRO A 3 -17.03 3.08 -2.06
N ILE A 4 -15.82 3.64 -1.98
CA ILE A 4 -14.94 3.75 -3.16
C ILE A 4 -14.39 2.38 -3.56
N LEU A 5 -14.11 1.53 -2.55
CA LEU A 5 -13.68 0.15 -2.75
C LEU A 5 -14.45 -0.77 -1.83
N GLN A 6 -14.95 -1.89 -2.39
CA GLN A 6 -15.55 -2.98 -1.65
C GLN A 6 -14.98 -4.30 -2.17
N ILE A 7 -14.47 -5.11 -1.27
CA ILE A 7 -13.95 -6.44 -1.55
C ILE A 7 -14.90 -7.43 -0.92
N GLU A 8 -15.31 -8.45 -1.67
CA GLU A 8 -16.27 -9.46 -1.23
C GLU A 8 -15.69 -10.86 -1.46
N SER A 9 -15.45 -11.56 -0.36
CA SER A 9 -14.97 -12.96 -0.29
C SER A 9 -13.80 -13.26 -1.24
N LEU A 10 -12.84 -12.31 -1.32
CA LEU A 10 -11.70 -12.41 -2.23
C LEU A 10 -10.74 -13.50 -1.78
N SER A 11 -10.41 -14.41 -2.70
CA SER A 11 -9.40 -15.46 -2.46
C SER A 11 -8.36 -15.47 -3.56
N THR A 12 -7.08 -15.51 -3.15
CA THR A 12 -5.91 -15.58 -4.05
C THR A 12 -4.97 -16.66 -3.56
N HIS A 13 -4.72 -17.63 -4.41
CA HIS A 13 -3.91 -18.81 -4.12
C HIS A 13 -2.68 -18.88 -5.01
N PHE A 14 -1.64 -19.56 -4.50
CA PHE A 14 -0.42 -19.85 -5.26
C PHE A 14 -0.22 -21.36 -5.33
N GLU A 15 -0.17 -21.90 -6.53
CA GLU A 15 0.12 -23.30 -6.76
C GLU A 15 1.61 -23.56 -6.65
N THR A 16 2.02 -24.39 -5.71
CA THR A 16 3.41 -24.77 -5.48
C THR A 16 3.60 -26.27 -5.63
N ALA A 17 4.83 -26.74 -5.73
CA ALA A 17 5.13 -28.18 -5.77
C ALA A 17 4.67 -28.93 -4.48
N ARG A 18 4.47 -28.20 -3.37
CA ARG A 18 4.03 -28.76 -2.08
C ARG A 18 2.52 -28.67 -1.87
N GLY A 19 1.79 -27.96 -2.72
CA GLY A 19 0.35 -27.72 -2.59
C GLY A 19 -0.06 -26.28 -2.87
N SER A 20 -1.32 -25.96 -2.64
CA SER A 20 -1.90 -24.63 -2.86
C SER A 20 -1.77 -23.78 -1.59
N VAL A 21 -1.07 -22.66 -1.69
CA VAL A 21 -0.91 -21.67 -0.62
C VAL A 21 -2.03 -20.66 -0.73
N LYS A 22 -2.88 -20.55 0.30
CA LYS A 22 -4.00 -19.60 0.36
C LYS A 22 -3.52 -18.26 0.94
N ALA A 23 -2.85 -17.47 0.12
CA ALA A 23 -2.26 -16.22 0.55
C ALA A 23 -3.29 -15.13 0.92
N VAL A 24 -4.48 -15.18 0.31
CA VAL A 24 -5.69 -14.42 0.67
C VAL A 24 -6.85 -15.40 0.60
N ASP A 25 -7.67 -15.49 1.66
CA ASP A 25 -8.74 -16.49 1.74
C ASP A 25 -10.02 -15.87 2.32
N GLY A 26 -11.02 -15.64 1.45
CA GLY A 26 -12.33 -15.13 1.83
C GLY A 26 -12.33 -13.72 2.44
N VAL A 27 -11.45 -12.83 1.98
CA VAL A 27 -11.31 -11.48 2.54
C VAL A 27 -12.45 -10.58 2.11
N ASP A 28 -13.10 -9.95 3.11
CA ASP A 28 -14.09 -8.88 2.96
C ASP A 28 -13.50 -7.58 3.50
N LEU A 29 -13.52 -6.50 2.71
CA LEU A 29 -13.04 -5.18 3.12
C LEU A 29 -13.90 -4.07 2.49
N ARG A 30 -13.95 -2.94 3.17
CA ARG A 30 -14.62 -1.74 2.68
C ARG A 30 -13.77 -0.51 2.98
N LEU A 31 -13.69 0.40 1.98
CA LEU A 31 -13.09 1.72 2.12
C LEU A 31 -14.07 2.77 1.61
N ASP A 32 -14.39 3.73 2.44
CA ASP A 32 -15.21 4.87 2.05
C ASP A 32 -14.36 5.95 1.35
N GLU A 33 -15.00 6.79 0.55
CA GLU A 33 -14.33 7.83 -0.21
C GLU A 33 -13.65 8.85 0.71
N GLY A 34 -12.39 9.18 0.41
CA GLY A 34 -11.59 10.12 1.18
C GLY A 34 -10.97 9.55 2.45
N ASP A 35 -11.29 8.32 2.84
CA ASP A 35 -10.73 7.68 4.03
C ASP A 35 -9.37 7.02 3.77
N THR A 36 -8.68 6.68 4.86
CA THR A 36 -7.54 5.78 4.86
C THR A 36 -7.89 4.51 5.62
N LEU A 37 -7.74 3.35 4.96
CA LEU A 37 -7.80 2.04 5.57
C LEU A 37 -6.38 1.53 5.81
N GLY A 38 -6.03 1.32 7.08
CA GLY A 38 -4.78 0.66 7.46
C GLY A 38 -4.92 -0.86 7.38
N ILE A 39 -3.96 -1.55 6.77
CA ILE A 39 -3.88 -3.00 6.79
C ILE A 39 -2.60 -3.40 7.51
N VAL A 40 -2.77 -4.09 8.63
CA VAL A 40 -1.66 -4.52 9.51
C VAL A 40 -1.60 -6.03 9.68
N GLY A 41 -0.44 -6.54 10.03
CA GLY A 41 -0.19 -7.95 10.30
C GLY A 41 1.28 -8.27 10.07
N GLU A 42 1.71 -9.46 10.52
CA GLU A 42 3.09 -9.92 10.35
C GLU A 42 3.49 -10.10 8.87
N SER A 43 4.80 -10.15 8.63
CA SER A 43 5.31 -10.43 7.28
C SER A 43 4.80 -11.79 6.78
N GLY A 44 4.40 -11.85 5.51
CA GLY A 44 3.88 -13.09 4.91
C GLY A 44 2.40 -13.37 5.15
N CYS A 45 1.66 -12.57 5.94
CA CYS A 45 0.22 -12.83 6.20
C CYS A 45 -0.73 -12.50 5.03
N GLY A 46 -0.21 -12.04 3.87
CA GLY A 46 -1.03 -11.83 2.66
C GLY A 46 -1.29 -10.37 2.25
N LYS A 47 -0.83 -9.36 3.00
CA LYS A 47 -1.11 -7.92 2.75
C LYS A 47 -0.75 -7.46 1.33
N THR A 48 0.50 -7.70 0.92
CA THR A 48 0.98 -7.38 -0.44
C THR A 48 0.18 -8.14 -1.51
N VAL A 49 -0.13 -9.43 -1.25
CA VAL A 49 -0.93 -10.24 -2.19
C VAL A 49 -2.34 -9.67 -2.34
N LEU A 50 -2.94 -9.17 -1.26
CA LEU A 50 -4.23 -8.49 -1.31
C LEU A 50 -4.17 -7.23 -2.20
N ALA A 51 -3.17 -6.37 -2.03
CA ALA A 51 -2.98 -5.19 -2.88
C ALA A 51 -2.76 -5.58 -4.36
N LEU A 52 -1.92 -6.57 -4.62
CA LEU A 52 -1.70 -7.10 -5.98
C LEU A 52 -2.96 -7.72 -6.57
N SER A 53 -3.83 -8.33 -5.75
CA SER A 53 -5.10 -8.89 -6.19
C SER A 53 -6.09 -7.80 -6.62
N ILE A 54 -6.18 -6.71 -5.86
CA ILE A 54 -6.97 -5.52 -6.23
C ILE A 54 -6.52 -4.99 -7.59
N MET A 55 -5.20 -4.88 -7.80
CA MET A 55 -4.60 -4.40 -9.05
C MET A 55 -4.57 -5.46 -10.16
N ARG A 56 -4.94 -6.72 -9.87
CA ARG A 56 -4.78 -7.86 -10.80
C ARG A 56 -3.34 -8.00 -11.30
N LEU A 57 -2.36 -7.77 -10.41
CA LEU A 57 -0.92 -7.89 -10.68
C LEU A 57 -0.31 -9.14 -10.06
N VAL A 58 -1.13 -10.05 -9.54
CA VAL A 58 -0.65 -11.37 -9.04
C VAL A 58 0.03 -12.12 -10.19
N PRO A 59 1.31 -12.55 -10.03
CA PRO A 59 2.04 -13.28 -11.06
C PRO A 59 1.31 -14.58 -11.48
N ARG A 60 1.11 -14.77 -12.75
CA ARG A 60 0.43 -15.97 -13.31
C ARG A 60 1.33 -16.67 -14.34
N PRO A 61 1.80 -17.90 -14.09
CA PRO A 61 1.80 -18.67 -12.85
C PRO A 61 2.79 -18.10 -11.82
N PRO A 62 2.80 -18.50 -10.53
CA PRO A 62 2.01 -19.58 -9.91
C PRO A 62 0.71 -19.09 -9.23
N GLY A 63 0.49 -17.77 -9.13
CA GLY A 63 -0.65 -17.21 -8.43
C GLY A 63 -1.92 -17.13 -9.28
N ARG A 64 -3.08 -17.20 -8.65
CA ARG A 64 -4.38 -16.92 -9.27
C ARG A 64 -5.38 -16.38 -8.27
N ILE A 65 -6.24 -15.47 -8.70
CA ILE A 65 -7.45 -15.09 -7.98
C ILE A 65 -8.49 -16.18 -8.25
N VAL A 66 -8.96 -16.85 -7.19
CA VAL A 66 -9.82 -18.05 -7.27
C VAL A 66 -11.29 -17.70 -7.17
N SER A 67 -11.63 -16.71 -6.31
CA SER A 67 -13.01 -16.30 -6.05
C SER A 67 -13.09 -14.87 -5.54
N GLY A 68 -14.31 -14.38 -5.41
CA GLY A 68 -14.63 -13.07 -4.86
C GLY A 68 -14.87 -12.00 -5.91
N ARG A 69 -15.09 -10.78 -5.43
CA ARG A 69 -15.27 -9.57 -6.25
C ARG A 69 -14.46 -8.41 -5.67
N VAL A 70 -14.03 -7.52 -6.55
CA VAL A 70 -13.35 -6.27 -6.18
C VAL A 70 -14.11 -5.12 -6.86
N LEU A 71 -15.01 -4.51 -6.13
CA LEU A 71 -15.85 -3.42 -6.62
C LEU A 71 -15.15 -2.09 -6.35
N PHE A 72 -14.74 -1.39 -7.39
CA PHE A 72 -14.17 -0.05 -7.33
C PHE A 72 -15.14 0.94 -7.98
N GLU A 73 -15.66 1.91 -7.21
CA GLU A 73 -16.73 2.82 -7.63
C GLU A 73 -17.95 2.04 -8.19
N GLY A 74 -18.22 0.85 -7.64
CA GLY A 74 -19.31 -0.04 -8.07
C GLY A 74 -19.01 -0.93 -9.27
N GLU A 75 -17.84 -0.79 -9.93
CA GLU A 75 -17.41 -1.60 -11.07
C GLU A 75 -16.54 -2.78 -10.60
N ASP A 76 -16.88 -4.01 -10.98
CA ASP A 76 -16.08 -5.18 -10.61
C ASP A 76 -14.81 -5.27 -11.45
N LEU A 77 -13.67 -4.97 -10.82
CA LEU A 77 -12.35 -5.00 -11.44
C LEU A 77 -11.96 -6.39 -11.97
N LEU A 78 -12.48 -7.46 -11.35
CA LEU A 78 -12.14 -8.83 -11.76
C LEU A 78 -12.84 -9.23 -13.07
N ALA A 79 -13.97 -8.59 -13.39
CA ALA A 79 -14.71 -8.81 -14.63
C ALA A 79 -14.17 -8.02 -15.84
N LEU A 80 -13.30 -7.01 -15.61
CA LEU A 80 -12.75 -6.18 -16.67
C LEU A 80 -11.80 -6.95 -17.58
N THR A 81 -11.76 -6.55 -18.86
CA THR A 81 -10.69 -7.00 -19.78
C THR A 81 -9.35 -6.41 -19.37
N GLU A 82 -8.24 -6.96 -19.84
CA GLU A 82 -6.91 -6.41 -19.55
C GLU A 82 -6.73 -4.98 -20.10
N GLU A 83 -7.32 -4.70 -21.26
CA GLU A 83 -7.32 -3.34 -21.83
C GLU A 83 -8.06 -2.34 -20.93
N GLN A 84 -9.21 -2.74 -20.39
CA GLN A 84 -9.95 -1.90 -19.42
C GLN A 84 -9.14 -1.70 -18.13
N MET A 85 -8.50 -2.76 -17.60
CA MET A 85 -7.64 -2.65 -16.42
C MET A 85 -6.44 -1.73 -16.64
N ARG A 86 -5.85 -1.69 -17.82
CA ARG A 86 -4.78 -0.72 -18.14
C ARG A 86 -5.24 0.73 -18.03
N ARG A 87 -6.51 1.01 -18.30
CA ARG A 87 -7.10 2.36 -18.12
C ARG A 87 -7.40 2.69 -16.65
N VAL A 88 -7.52 1.67 -15.79
CA VAL A 88 -7.71 1.84 -14.34
C VAL A 88 -6.37 2.03 -13.65
N ARG A 89 -5.39 1.14 -13.94
CA ARG A 89 -4.06 1.17 -13.32
C ARG A 89 -3.32 2.46 -13.69
N GLY A 90 -2.76 3.13 -12.70
CA GLY A 90 -2.02 4.39 -12.82
C GLY A 90 -2.89 5.63 -12.95
N LYS A 91 -4.11 5.54 -13.48
CA LYS A 91 -5.03 6.66 -13.65
C LYS A 91 -6.06 6.78 -12.52
N ARG A 92 -6.84 5.70 -12.29
CA ARG A 92 -7.90 5.68 -11.26
C ARG A 92 -7.43 5.06 -9.95
N ILE A 93 -6.62 4.02 -10.07
CA ILE A 93 -5.97 3.34 -8.94
C ILE A 93 -4.47 3.35 -9.17
N SER A 94 -3.71 3.85 -8.22
CA SER A 94 -2.24 3.80 -8.22
C SER A 94 -1.71 2.91 -7.10
N MET A 95 -0.44 2.52 -7.20
CA MET A 95 0.22 1.71 -6.17
C MET A 95 1.66 2.19 -5.95
N ILE A 96 2.03 2.32 -4.68
CA ILE A 96 3.40 2.44 -4.23
C ILE A 96 3.83 1.05 -3.77
N PHE A 97 4.86 0.49 -4.41
CA PHE A 97 5.39 -0.84 -4.09
C PHE A 97 6.40 -0.77 -2.95
N GLN A 98 6.57 -1.88 -2.25
CA GLN A 98 7.39 -2.01 -1.04
C GLN A 98 8.87 -1.62 -1.26
N GLU A 99 9.46 -1.89 -2.44
CA GLU A 99 10.88 -1.66 -2.69
C GLU A 99 11.12 -0.55 -3.72
N PRO A 100 11.62 0.64 -3.30
CA PRO A 100 11.96 1.72 -4.24
C PRO A 100 13.08 1.36 -5.23
N MET A 101 13.96 0.44 -4.83
CA MET A 101 15.11 0.03 -5.65
C MET A 101 14.72 -0.77 -6.89
N THR A 102 13.64 -1.54 -6.79
CA THR A 102 13.15 -2.39 -7.88
C THR A 102 12.02 -1.73 -8.68
N SER A 103 11.35 -0.73 -8.09
CA SER A 103 10.19 -0.06 -8.69
C SER A 103 10.59 1.02 -9.70
N LEU A 104 11.73 1.70 -9.48
CA LEU A 104 12.28 2.65 -10.46
C LEU A 104 13.24 1.93 -11.40
N ASN A 105 13.01 2.06 -12.70
CA ASN A 105 13.91 1.49 -13.70
C ASN A 105 15.24 2.24 -13.71
N PRO A 106 16.38 1.58 -13.40
CA PRO A 106 17.68 2.25 -13.20
C PRO A 106 18.27 2.85 -14.48
N VAL A 107 17.82 2.44 -15.67
CA VAL A 107 18.35 2.91 -16.95
C VAL A 107 17.58 4.08 -17.57
N PHE A 108 16.45 4.48 -16.94
CA PHE A 108 15.69 5.67 -17.36
C PHE A 108 15.85 6.82 -16.36
N ARG A 109 15.79 8.04 -16.87
CA ARG A 109 15.81 9.22 -16.01
C ARG A 109 14.53 9.33 -15.20
N ILE A 110 14.62 9.97 -14.06
CA ILE A 110 13.48 10.15 -13.13
C ILE A 110 12.32 10.88 -13.83
N GLY A 111 12.63 11.97 -14.54
CA GLY A 111 11.61 12.73 -15.25
C GLY A 111 10.90 11.95 -16.34
N ASP A 112 11.63 11.10 -17.06
CA ASP A 112 11.05 10.27 -18.12
C ASP A 112 10.03 9.27 -17.54
N GLN A 113 10.33 8.67 -16.37
CA GLN A 113 9.44 7.72 -15.70
C GLN A 113 8.17 8.39 -15.17
N VAL A 114 8.27 9.60 -14.59
CA VAL A 114 7.09 10.37 -14.17
C VAL A 114 6.29 10.84 -15.38
N ALA A 115 6.96 11.35 -16.42
CA ALA A 115 6.31 11.83 -17.64
C ALA A 115 5.62 10.73 -18.45
N GLU A 116 6.12 9.48 -18.40
CA GLU A 116 5.52 8.33 -19.07
C GLU A 116 4.08 8.11 -18.61
N THR A 117 3.85 8.12 -17.29
CA THR A 117 2.50 7.98 -16.70
C THR A 117 1.55 9.05 -17.20
N LEU A 118 2.00 10.30 -17.23
CA LEU A 118 1.22 11.45 -17.72
C LEU A 118 0.90 11.36 -19.21
N ARG A 119 1.88 10.95 -20.01
CA ARG A 119 1.67 10.77 -21.46
C ARG A 119 0.69 9.65 -21.75
N LEU A 120 0.81 8.53 -21.02
CA LEU A 120 -0.02 7.36 -21.24
C LEU A 120 -1.49 7.59 -20.83
N HIS A 121 -1.71 8.26 -19.70
CA HIS A 121 -3.03 8.35 -19.06
C HIS A 121 -3.72 9.70 -19.29
N GLU A 122 -2.97 10.78 -19.45
CA GLU A 122 -3.51 12.12 -19.66
C GLU A 122 -3.36 12.59 -21.12
N GLY A 123 -2.63 11.84 -21.96
CA GLY A 123 -2.42 12.19 -23.37
C GLY A 123 -1.57 13.44 -23.59
N LEU A 124 -0.76 13.82 -22.60
CA LEU A 124 0.07 15.01 -22.69
C LEU A 124 1.16 14.88 -23.76
N SER A 125 1.52 16.00 -24.38
CA SER A 125 2.71 16.07 -25.23
C SER A 125 3.98 15.74 -24.43
N ALA A 126 5.07 15.36 -25.08
CA ALA A 126 6.34 15.08 -24.41
C ALA A 126 6.85 16.29 -23.60
N ARG A 127 6.63 17.51 -24.11
CA ARG A 127 7.01 18.75 -23.43
C ARG A 127 6.15 19.01 -22.20
N ASP A 128 4.83 18.96 -22.34
CA ASP A 128 3.90 19.26 -21.23
C ASP A 128 4.03 18.21 -20.12
N ALA A 129 4.21 16.93 -20.49
CA ALA A 129 4.46 15.85 -19.54
C ALA A 129 5.78 16.06 -18.76
N HIS A 130 6.83 16.55 -19.43
CA HIS A 130 8.09 16.85 -18.74
C HIS A 130 7.95 18.06 -17.80
N GLU A 131 7.30 19.13 -18.22
CA GLU A 131 7.00 20.29 -17.35
C GLU A 131 6.18 19.86 -16.14
N ARG A 132 5.15 19.04 -16.35
CA ARG A 132 4.34 18.48 -15.26
C ARG A 132 5.11 17.53 -14.36
N ALA A 133 6.06 16.74 -14.89
CA ALA A 133 6.95 15.90 -14.08
C ALA A 133 7.80 16.75 -13.12
N VAL A 134 8.33 17.89 -13.55
CA VAL A 134 9.06 18.84 -12.69
C VAL A 134 8.15 19.37 -11.58
N GLU A 135 6.90 19.73 -11.91
CA GLU A 135 5.91 20.15 -10.89
C GLU A 135 5.63 19.07 -9.87
N MET A 136 5.46 17.83 -10.31
CA MET A 136 5.24 16.68 -9.40
C MET A 136 6.45 16.45 -8.49
N LEU A 137 7.68 16.54 -9.02
CA LEU A 137 8.90 16.44 -8.18
C LEU A 137 9.00 17.58 -7.16
N ARG A 138 8.56 18.79 -7.52
CA ARG A 138 8.49 19.92 -6.59
C ARG A 138 7.46 19.69 -5.50
N LEU A 139 6.28 19.18 -5.86
CA LEU A 139 5.18 18.88 -4.95
C LEU A 139 5.58 17.86 -3.86
N VAL A 140 6.35 16.84 -4.23
CA VAL A 140 6.88 15.86 -3.28
C VAL A 140 8.15 16.32 -2.54
N GLY A 141 8.57 17.58 -2.72
CA GLY A 141 9.71 18.17 -2.00
C GLY A 141 11.08 17.67 -2.47
N ILE A 142 11.25 17.33 -3.74
CA ILE A 142 12.58 17.07 -4.32
C ILE A 142 13.30 18.43 -4.49
N PRO A 143 14.52 18.60 -3.93
CA PRO A 143 15.28 19.83 -4.08
C PRO A 143 15.78 20.01 -5.50
N ALA A 144 15.76 21.24 -6.05
CA ALA A 144 16.16 21.59 -7.41
C ALA A 144 15.53 20.68 -8.49
N PRO A 145 14.19 20.55 -8.55
CA PRO A 145 13.50 19.55 -9.37
C PRO A 145 13.80 19.71 -10.87
N GLU A 146 14.09 20.93 -11.36
CA GLU A 146 14.48 21.24 -12.74
C GLU A 146 15.81 20.58 -13.15
N GLN A 147 16.67 20.31 -12.19
CA GLN A 147 17.93 19.61 -12.40
C GLN A 147 17.74 18.11 -12.16
N ARG A 148 17.10 17.73 -11.05
CA ARG A 148 16.89 16.35 -10.61
C ARG A 148 16.01 15.54 -11.56
N VAL A 149 15.13 16.15 -12.32
CA VAL A 149 14.34 15.50 -13.37
C VAL A 149 15.19 14.75 -14.39
N ARG A 150 16.47 15.15 -14.56
CA ARG A 150 17.44 14.54 -15.50
C ARG A 150 18.30 13.46 -14.86
N ASP A 151 18.24 13.31 -13.52
CA ASP A 151 19.02 12.33 -12.79
C ASP A 151 18.44 10.90 -12.99
N TYR A 152 19.31 9.92 -12.75
CA TYR A 152 18.93 8.50 -12.70
C TYR A 152 18.65 8.07 -11.25
N PRO A 153 17.90 6.97 -11.02
CA PRO A 153 17.60 6.50 -9.69
C PRO A 153 18.82 6.29 -8.79
N HIS A 154 19.94 5.79 -9.34
CA HIS A 154 21.17 5.55 -8.58
C HIS A 154 21.86 6.84 -8.08
N GLN A 155 21.53 8.00 -8.62
CA GLN A 155 22.06 9.31 -8.21
C GLN A 155 21.24 9.95 -7.07
N MET A 156 20.17 9.25 -6.59
CA MET A 156 19.25 9.73 -5.57
C MET A 156 19.40 8.93 -4.26
N SER A 157 19.17 9.59 -3.13
CA SER A 157 19.05 8.92 -1.83
C SER A 157 17.78 8.04 -1.78
N GLY A 158 17.70 7.12 -0.79
CA GLY A 158 16.51 6.28 -0.58
C GLY A 158 15.23 7.09 -0.42
N GLY A 159 15.25 8.10 0.46
CA GLY A 159 14.09 8.99 0.66
C GLY A 159 13.72 9.81 -0.58
N MET A 160 14.69 10.23 -1.40
CA MET A 160 14.38 10.91 -2.67
C MET A 160 13.72 9.94 -3.66
N ARG A 161 14.20 8.71 -3.79
CA ARG A 161 13.58 7.68 -4.64
C ARG A 161 12.13 7.40 -4.20
N GLN A 162 11.91 7.32 -2.89
CA GLN A 162 10.54 7.15 -2.35
C GLN A 162 9.64 8.31 -2.72
N ARG A 163 10.10 9.55 -2.60
CA ARG A 163 9.36 10.76 -3.02
C ARG A 163 9.04 10.73 -4.52
N VAL A 164 9.96 10.25 -5.37
CA VAL A 164 9.71 10.06 -6.80
C VAL A 164 8.60 9.04 -7.05
N MET A 165 8.60 7.90 -6.34
CA MET A 165 7.53 6.90 -6.46
C MET A 165 6.16 7.48 -6.07
N ILE A 166 6.12 8.30 -5.00
CA ILE A 166 4.91 9.01 -4.60
C ILE A 166 4.48 10.00 -5.71
N ALA A 167 5.42 10.74 -6.30
CA ALA A 167 5.13 11.63 -7.43
C ALA A 167 4.53 10.87 -8.62
N MET A 168 5.09 9.72 -8.98
CA MET A 168 4.56 8.85 -10.03
C MET A 168 3.15 8.34 -9.69
N ALA A 169 2.95 7.86 -8.47
CA ALA A 169 1.67 7.32 -8.04
C ALA A 169 0.54 8.37 -8.05
N LEU A 170 0.87 9.63 -7.74
CA LEU A 170 -0.11 10.72 -7.66
C LEU A 170 -0.20 11.59 -8.92
N SER A 171 0.65 11.34 -9.94
CA SER A 171 0.75 12.19 -11.14
C SER A 171 -0.57 12.35 -11.90
N CYS A 172 -1.40 11.30 -11.95
CA CYS A 172 -2.71 11.30 -12.59
C CYS A 172 -3.87 11.55 -11.61
N ARG A 173 -3.63 12.02 -10.38
CA ARG A 173 -4.64 12.27 -9.35
C ARG A 173 -5.60 11.09 -9.17
N PRO A 174 -5.11 9.91 -8.76
CA PRO A 174 -5.92 8.72 -8.64
C PRO A 174 -6.99 8.88 -7.56
N ARG A 175 -8.11 8.19 -7.72
CA ARG A 175 -9.18 8.13 -6.72
C ARG A 175 -8.81 7.23 -5.53
N LEU A 176 -7.96 6.21 -5.78
CA LEU A 176 -7.47 5.28 -4.79
C LEU A 176 -5.95 5.07 -4.95
N MET A 177 -5.23 5.14 -3.85
CA MET A 177 -3.81 4.81 -3.77
C MET A 177 -3.59 3.63 -2.82
N LEU A 178 -2.91 2.61 -3.30
CA LEU A 178 -2.43 1.48 -2.50
C LEU A 178 -0.97 1.76 -2.13
N ALA A 179 -0.67 1.94 -0.85
CA ALA A 179 0.69 2.18 -0.35
C ALA A 179 1.16 0.94 0.42
N ASP A 180 1.95 0.10 -0.25
CA ASP A 180 2.48 -1.14 0.32
C ASP A 180 3.84 -0.89 0.97
N GLU A 181 3.85 -0.81 2.29
CA GLU A 181 5.01 -0.50 3.13
C GLU A 181 5.84 0.71 2.62
N PRO A 182 5.22 1.88 2.45
CA PRO A 182 5.84 3.01 1.75
C PRO A 182 7.05 3.61 2.47
N THR A 183 7.36 3.16 3.67
CA THR A 183 8.45 3.69 4.51
C THR A 183 9.48 2.63 4.90
N THR A 184 9.36 1.42 4.41
CA THR A 184 10.32 0.33 4.69
C THR A 184 11.73 0.70 4.23
N ALA A 185 12.73 0.35 5.05
CA ALA A 185 14.15 0.66 4.85
C ALA A 185 14.52 2.17 4.87
N LEU A 186 13.66 3.02 5.43
CA LEU A 186 13.97 4.43 5.69
C LEU A 186 14.23 4.65 7.19
N ASP A 187 15.02 5.66 7.52
CA ASP A 187 15.17 6.08 8.91
C ASP A 187 13.88 6.74 9.44
N VAL A 188 13.70 6.72 10.76
CA VAL A 188 12.46 7.18 11.43
C VAL A 188 12.07 8.61 11.04
N THR A 189 13.06 9.50 10.88
CA THR A 189 12.81 10.90 10.51
C THR A 189 12.26 11.00 9.08
N ILE A 190 12.85 10.29 8.14
CA ILE A 190 12.38 10.26 6.74
C ILE A 190 11.03 9.54 6.66
N GLN A 191 10.82 8.48 7.44
CA GLN A 191 9.53 7.80 7.53
C GLN A 191 8.40 8.78 7.89
N ALA A 192 8.55 9.55 8.98
CA ALA A 192 7.55 10.54 9.38
C ALA A 192 7.28 11.56 8.24
N GLN A 193 8.34 12.10 7.62
CA GLN A 193 8.19 13.03 6.49
C GLN A 193 7.46 12.44 5.29
N ILE A 194 7.64 11.16 4.99
CA ILE A 194 6.94 10.48 3.89
C ILE A 194 5.46 10.28 4.22
N LEU A 195 5.13 9.93 5.46
CA LEU A 195 3.74 9.79 5.90
C LEU A 195 2.99 11.12 5.90
N ASP A 196 3.62 12.18 6.41
CA ASP A 196 3.08 13.54 6.36
C ASP A 196 2.85 14.00 4.91
N LEU A 197 3.79 13.70 4.01
CA LEU A 197 3.67 13.99 2.60
C LEU A 197 2.47 13.26 1.98
N ILE A 198 2.33 11.95 2.21
CA ILE A 198 1.19 11.15 1.72
C ILE A 198 -0.12 11.72 2.25
N GLN A 199 -0.19 12.09 3.53
CA GLN A 199 -1.39 12.63 4.16
C GLN A 199 -1.77 14.01 3.60
N GLY A 200 -0.78 14.91 3.42
CA GLY A 200 -0.99 16.22 2.83
C GLY A 200 -1.49 16.13 1.39
N LEU A 201 -0.85 15.29 0.57
CA LEU A 201 -1.23 15.07 -0.82
C LEU A 201 -2.58 14.37 -0.98
N LYS A 202 -2.92 13.42 -0.07
CA LYS A 202 -4.24 12.80 0.00
C LYS A 202 -5.34 13.86 0.10
N GLN A 203 -5.17 14.86 0.99
CA GLN A 203 -6.15 15.93 1.18
C GLN A 203 -6.22 16.86 -0.05
N GLU A 204 -5.07 17.23 -0.63
CA GLU A 204 -5.01 18.12 -1.79
C GLU A 204 -5.63 17.50 -3.05
N VAL A 205 -5.38 16.21 -3.27
CA VAL A 205 -5.84 15.49 -4.48
C VAL A 205 -7.23 14.88 -4.30
N GLY A 206 -7.69 14.66 -3.04
CA GLY A 206 -8.95 13.97 -2.74
C GLY A 206 -8.88 12.46 -2.96
N THR A 207 -7.71 11.85 -2.73
CA THR A 207 -7.45 10.42 -2.94
C THR A 207 -7.81 9.63 -1.69
N SER A 208 -8.45 8.46 -1.81
CA SER A 208 -8.57 7.47 -0.73
C SER A 208 -7.32 6.61 -0.67
N VAL A 209 -6.96 6.09 0.51
CA VAL A 209 -5.70 5.37 0.69
C VAL A 209 -5.93 4.01 1.35
N ILE A 210 -5.31 2.95 0.82
CA ILE A 210 -5.04 1.74 1.57
C ILE A 210 -3.56 1.79 1.96
N LEU A 211 -3.29 1.87 3.26
CA LEU A 211 -1.95 1.91 3.82
C LEU A 211 -1.61 0.57 4.44
N ILE A 212 -0.70 -0.15 3.81
CA ILE A 212 -0.19 -1.44 4.30
C ILE A 212 1.11 -1.19 5.05
N THR A 213 1.18 -1.63 6.28
CA THR A 213 2.39 -1.55 7.10
C THR A 213 2.37 -2.59 8.22
N HIS A 214 3.52 -2.93 8.77
CA HIS A 214 3.63 -3.68 10.02
C HIS A 214 3.74 -2.76 11.25
N ASP A 215 3.80 -1.44 11.06
CA ASP A 215 3.88 -0.46 12.14
C ASP A 215 2.49 0.04 12.54
N LEU A 216 2.04 -0.43 13.70
CA LEU A 216 0.76 -0.05 14.28
C LEU A 216 0.69 1.43 14.69
N GLY A 217 1.83 2.05 15.05
CA GLY A 217 1.90 3.47 15.36
C GLY A 217 1.54 4.32 14.15
N VAL A 218 2.05 3.95 12.97
CA VAL A 218 1.72 4.60 11.70
C VAL A 218 0.22 4.52 11.40
N ILE A 219 -0.42 3.36 11.63
CA ILE A 219 -1.86 3.21 11.42
C ILE A 219 -2.66 4.04 12.41
N ALA A 220 -2.23 4.11 13.66
CA ALA A 220 -2.90 4.91 14.69
C ALA A 220 -2.97 6.40 14.32
N GLU A 221 -1.96 6.92 13.63
CA GLU A 221 -1.86 8.33 13.23
C GLU A 221 -2.51 8.61 11.87
N ALA A 222 -2.37 7.70 10.91
CA ALA A 222 -2.70 7.97 9.51
C ALA A 222 -4.07 7.45 9.07
N ALA A 223 -4.67 6.45 9.74
CA ALA A 223 -5.86 5.76 9.28
C ALA A 223 -7.11 6.05 10.11
N GLN A 224 -8.29 6.02 9.46
CA GLN A 224 -9.60 6.10 10.11
C GLN A 224 -10.11 4.70 10.47
N GLN A 225 -9.84 3.72 9.60
CA GLN A 225 -10.22 2.33 9.74
C GLN A 225 -8.97 1.46 9.70
N ALA A 226 -9.00 0.33 10.39
CA ALA A 226 -7.93 -0.67 10.29
C ALA A 226 -8.51 -2.07 10.08
N ALA A 227 -7.75 -2.89 9.36
CA ALA A 227 -7.98 -4.32 9.19
C ALA A 227 -6.71 -5.07 9.61
N VAL A 228 -6.86 -6.04 10.50
CA VAL A 228 -5.77 -6.89 10.97
C VAL A 228 -5.80 -8.17 10.17
N MET A 229 -4.72 -8.45 9.45
CA MET A 229 -4.56 -9.68 8.66
C MET A 229 -3.67 -10.70 9.38
N TYR A 230 -4.11 -11.94 9.37
CA TYR A 230 -3.37 -13.09 9.87
C TYR A 230 -3.59 -14.30 8.96
N ALA A 231 -2.52 -14.90 8.47
CA ALA A 231 -2.56 -16.14 7.70
C ALA A 231 -3.57 -16.14 6.53
N GLY A 232 -3.65 -15.04 5.77
CA GLY A 232 -4.55 -14.91 4.62
C GLY A 232 -5.94 -14.39 4.93
N TRP A 233 -6.33 -14.26 6.20
CA TRP A 233 -7.64 -13.78 6.64
C TRP A 233 -7.58 -12.37 7.24
N VAL A 234 -8.67 -11.62 7.13
CA VAL A 234 -8.93 -10.46 7.98
C VAL A 234 -9.59 -10.96 9.26
N VAL A 235 -8.86 -10.93 10.36
CA VAL A 235 -9.31 -11.48 11.66
C VAL A 235 -10.03 -10.44 12.51
N GLU A 236 -9.77 -9.15 12.27
CA GLU A 236 -10.44 -8.05 12.95
C GLU A 236 -10.42 -6.81 12.05
N GLN A 237 -11.52 -6.04 12.00
CA GLN A 237 -11.61 -4.77 11.29
C GLN A 237 -12.57 -3.81 11.99
N GLY A 238 -12.28 -2.52 11.89
CA GLY A 238 -13.12 -1.47 12.48
C GLY A 238 -12.41 -0.12 12.56
N PRO A 239 -13.05 0.85 13.22
CA PRO A 239 -12.42 2.14 13.53
C PRO A 239 -11.10 1.95 14.28
N VAL A 240 -10.06 2.67 13.89
CA VAL A 240 -8.72 2.57 14.51
C VAL A 240 -8.81 2.71 16.02
N GLY A 241 -9.55 3.71 16.54
CA GLY A 241 -9.73 3.90 17.98
C GLY A 241 -10.29 2.68 18.72
N ALA A 242 -11.22 1.94 18.10
CA ALA A 242 -11.81 0.73 18.69
C ALA A 242 -10.80 -0.42 18.75
N ILE A 243 -10.10 -0.69 17.64
CA ILE A 243 -9.07 -1.75 17.57
C ILE A 243 -7.93 -1.50 18.57
N PHE A 244 -7.51 -0.24 18.74
CA PHE A 244 -6.42 0.09 19.65
C PHE A 244 -6.82 0.13 21.13
N SER A 245 -8.08 0.50 21.43
CA SER A 245 -8.55 0.58 22.83
C SER A 245 -9.12 -0.74 23.35
N SER A 246 -9.73 -1.54 22.50
CA SER A 246 -10.46 -2.75 22.88
C SER A 246 -10.36 -3.81 21.77
N PRO A 247 -9.15 -4.34 21.47
CA PRO A 247 -8.98 -5.40 20.50
C PRO A 247 -9.72 -6.65 20.94
N LEU A 248 -10.44 -7.31 20.04
CA LEU A 248 -11.28 -8.46 20.32
C LEU A 248 -10.59 -9.78 19.95
N HIS A 249 -9.86 -9.80 18.85
CA HIS A 249 -9.20 -11.03 18.41
C HIS A 249 -7.90 -11.28 19.19
N PRO A 250 -7.60 -12.50 19.66
CA PRO A 250 -6.39 -12.79 20.44
C PRO A 250 -5.07 -12.37 19.75
N TYR A 251 -4.99 -12.53 18.43
CA TYR A 251 -3.83 -12.09 17.67
C TYR A 251 -3.67 -10.57 17.70
N THR A 252 -4.76 -9.80 17.55
CA THR A 252 -4.73 -8.33 17.66
C THR A 252 -4.28 -7.89 19.05
N VAL A 253 -4.79 -8.55 20.11
CA VAL A 253 -4.34 -8.33 21.50
C VAL A 253 -2.84 -8.57 21.61
N GLY A 254 -2.34 -9.67 21.05
CA GLY A 254 -0.90 -9.99 21.04
C GLY A 254 -0.08 -8.91 20.32
N LEU A 255 -0.51 -8.47 19.13
CA LEU A 255 0.13 -7.40 18.38
C LEU A 255 0.19 -6.08 19.19
N MET A 256 -0.92 -5.68 19.82
CA MET A 256 -0.99 -4.45 20.64
C MET A 256 -0.07 -4.53 21.86
N ASN A 257 0.09 -5.71 22.47
CA ASN A 257 0.95 -5.91 23.62
C ASN A 257 2.45 -5.97 23.25
N SER A 258 2.78 -6.25 22.00
CA SER A 258 4.16 -6.26 21.50
C SER A 258 4.72 -4.87 21.16
N ILE A 259 3.87 -3.83 21.15
CA ILE A 259 4.30 -2.45 20.87
C ILE A 259 5.09 -1.91 22.06
N PRO A 260 6.34 -1.40 21.87
CA PRO A 260 7.10 -0.75 22.92
C PRO A 260 6.38 0.52 23.37
N ARG A 261 6.04 0.62 24.66
CA ARG A 261 5.42 1.83 25.25
C ARG A 261 6.47 2.63 25.99
N ILE A 262 6.80 3.83 25.51
CA ILE A 262 7.72 4.74 26.19
C ILE A 262 7.04 5.23 27.50
N GLY A 263 7.71 5.07 28.64
CA GLY A 263 7.31 5.66 29.93
C GLY A 263 6.42 4.83 30.85
N ARG A 264 5.96 3.65 30.45
CA ARG A 264 5.44 2.65 31.40
C ARG A 264 6.56 1.66 31.68
N GLY A 265 7.17 1.77 32.86
CA GLY A 265 8.04 0.71 33.38
C GLY A 265 7.28 -0.61 33.26
N HIS A 266 7.89 -1.60 32.64
CA HIS A 266 7.31 -2.94 32.50
C HIS A 266 7.05 -3.46 33.91
N ALA A 267 5.81 -3.70 34.26
CA ALA A 267 5.46 -4.43 35.47
C ALA A 267 5.85 -5.90 35.24
N GLY A 268 7.12 -6.24 35.52
CA GLY A 268 7.71 -7.58 35.34
C GLY A 268 8.91 -7.54 34.39
N ASP A 269 9.96 -8.20 34.74
CA ASP A 269 11.27 -8.54 34.13
C ASP A 269 11.82 -7.81 32.87
N GLY A 270 11.25 -6.69 32.41
CA GLY A 270 11.84 -5.86 31.33
C GLY A 270 11.75 -6.41 29.91
N TYR A 271 11.05 -7.51 29.68
CA TYR A 271 10.89 -8.12 28.35
C TYR A 271 9.61 -7.63 27.65
N LEU A 272 9.69 -7.42 26.32
CA LEU A 272 8.51 -7.19 25.48
C LEU A 272 7.64 -8.45 25.44
N SER A 273 6.31 -8.28 25.47
CA SER A 273 5.39 -9.38 25.24
C SER A 273 5.60 -9.95 23.84
N VAL A 274 5.84 -11.23 23.73
CA VAL A 274 5.96 -11.96 22.47
C VAL A 274 4.65 -12.69 22.22
N ILE A 275 4.17 -12.67 20.97
CA ILE A 275 3.03 -13.49 20.57
C ILE A 275 3.48 -14.95 20.61
N PRO A 276 2.86 -15.81 21.45
CA PRO A 276 3.27 -17.21 21.55
C PRO A 276 2.97 -17.97 20.26
N GLY A 277 3.89 -18.83 19.82
CA GLY A 277 3.72 -19.69 18.66
C GLY A 277 4.55 -19.24 17.44
N THR A 278 4.30 -19.88 16.31
CA THR A 278 4.88 -19.57 15.01
C THR A 278 3.77 -19.24 14.02
N ILE A 279 4.08 -18.44 13.01
CA ILE A 279 3.15 -18.20 11.90
C ILE A 279 2.82 -19.56 11.27
N PRO A 280 1.52 -19.91 11.12
CA PRO A 280 1.15 -21.18 10.52
C PRO A 280 1.66 -21.28 9.07
N ASP A 281 2.07 -22.47 8.66
CA ASP A 281 2.36 -22.73 7.25
C ASP A 281 1.04 -22.64 6.46
N LEU A 282 0.95 -21.68 5.54
CA LEU A 282 -0.23 -21.46 4.69
C LEU A 282 -0.57 -22.67 3.81
N LEU A 283 0.27 -23.70 3.77
CA LEU A 283 0.00 -24.99 3.14
C LEU A 283 -0.83 -25.93 4.00
N GLU A 284 -0.88 -25.69 5.32
CA GLU A 284 -1.54 -26.56 6.28
C GLU A 284 -2.91 -26.01 6.76
N LEU A 285 -3.36 -24.89 6.17
CA LEU A 285 -4.60 -24.19 6.50
C LEU A 285 -5.75 -24.51 5.54
#